data_43c1b2bc5f7727b8a809aee11f309eed
#
_entry.id   43c1b2bc5f7727b8a809aee11f309eed
#
_cell.length_a   1.000
_cell.length_b   1.000
_cell.length_c   1.000
_cell.angle_alpha   90.00
_cell.angle_beta   90.00
_cell.angle_gamma   90.00
#
_symmetry.space_group_name_H-M   'P 1'
#
loop_
_entity.id
_entity.type
_entity.pdbx_description
1 polymer ?
#
loop_
_entity_poly.entity_id
_entity_poly.type
_entity_poly.pdbx_seq_one_letter_code
_entity_poly.pdbx_strand_id
1 'polypeptide(L)'
;MTKRRVAIVGLGMVADVHARSLADLPDRVEVACAFSPTAARREAFAARHGFPACESFETILADRSIDAVIVLAPPNTHRDIVTSCARAGKHVLLEKPLEITTARAEAMVAACEAAGVTLGIVLQHRFRPAAEKLAGILARGELGAIAGCSTTIRLWRPQGYYDEPGRGTLARDGGGVLLTQGIHTLDLMLSLAGPVAEVRGFAATSPLHRMETEDMVAAGVRFESGALGVIDATTAAYPGFPEKIELICQNGTAVLSGTGFDIAFHDGRRERFAPLDTAGDTGADPMAFPHDWHRSAIADFLGALDENRPPRITGREALKAHRLIDALIAAGRTGASVAVAKA
;
A
#
# COMPACT_ATOMS: atom_id res chain seq x y z
N MET A 1 -22.56 8.59 -16.88
CA MET A 1 -21.82 9.17 -15.73
C MET A 1 -20.93 10.28 -16.25
N THR A 2 -20.82 11.39 -15.53
CA THR A 2 -19.91 12.47 -15.92
C THR A 2 -18.47 12.00 -15.60
N LYS A 3 -17.53 12.20 -16.51
CA LYS A 3 -16.12 11.87 -16.25
C LYS A 3 -15.59 12.72 -15.11
N ARG A 4 -14.85 12.11 -14.17
CA ARG A 4 -14.13 12.84 -13.12
C ARG A 4 -12.87 13.47 -13.71
N ARG A 5 -12.65 14.73 -13.41
CA ARG A 5 -11.41 15.42 -13.80
C ARG A 5 -10.39 15.31 -12.68
N VAL A 6 -9.21 14.74 -12.99
CA VAL A 6 -8.17 14.50 -12.00
C VAL A 6 -6.85 15.17 -12.41
N ALA A 7 -6.06 15.57 -11.41
CA ALA A 7 -4.67 15.97 -11.62
C ALA A 7 -3.73 14.94 -11.01
N ILE A 8 -2.53 14.81 -11.57
CA ILE A 8 -1.45 13.96 -11.02
C ILE A 8 -0.38 14.86 -10.41
N VAL A 9 0.04 14.59 -9.18
CA VAL A 9 1.11 15.31 -8.47
C VAL A 9 2.21 14.35 -8.07
N GLY A 10 3.40 14.53 -8.65
CA GLY A 10 4.55 13.64 -8.50
C GLY A 10 4.72 12.74 -9.74
N LEU A 11 5.83 12.94 -10.47
CA LEU A 11 6.13 12.23 -11.71
C LEU A 11 7.42 11.41 -11.52
N GLY A 12 7.41 10.58 -10.47
CA GLY A 12 8.47 9.63 -10.12
C GLY A 12 8.27 8.26 -10.77
N MET A 13 8.91 7.24 -10.19
CA MET A 13 8.97 5.87 -10.71
C MET A 13 7.57 5.25 -10.91
N VAL A 14 6.63 5.46 -9.99
CA VAL A 14 5.29 4.86 -10.04
C VAL A 14 4.33 5.59 -11.00
N ALA A 15 4.69 6.78 -11.49
CA ALA A 15 3.81 7.60 -12.33
C ALA A 15 3.41 6.91 -13.64
N ASP A 16 4.31 6.11 -14.25
CA ASP A 16 4.01 5.34 -15.47
C ASP A 16 2.92 4.29 -15.25
N VAL A 17 2.89 3.66 -14.09
CA VAL A 17 1.86 2.66 -13.71
C VAL A 17 0.50 3.34 -13.59
N HIS A 18 0.44 4.48 -12.91
CA HIS A 18 -0.78 5.27 -12.79
C HIS A 18 -1.25 5.83 -14.12
N ALA A 19 -0.34 6.33 -14.96
CA ALA A 19 -0.68 6.86 -16.29
C ALA A 19 -1.34 5.78 -17.16
N ARG A 20 -0.78 4.58 -17.22
CA ARG A 20 -1.38 3.43 -17.93
C ARG A 20 -2.75 3.05 -17.35
N SER A 21 -2.85 3.00 -16.03
CA SER A 21 -4.11 2.70 -15.34
C SER A 21 -5.21 3.70 -15.65
N LEU A 22 -4.88 4.98 -15.72
CA LEU A 22 -5.81 6.05 -16.07
C LEU A 22 -6.21 6.02 -17.56
N ALA A 23 -5.26 5.71 -18.45
CA ALA A 23 -5.52 5.54 -19.88
C ALA A 23 -6.52 4.40 -20.17
N ASP A 24 -6.55 3.36 -19.32
CA ASP A 24 -7.52 2.25 -19.42
C ASP A 24 -8.93 2.61 -18.89
N LEU A 25 -9.13 3.81 -18.37
CA LEU A 25 -10.40 4.29 -17.80
C LEU A 25 -10.96 5.52 -18.54
N PRO A 26 -10.94 5.58 -19.89
CA PRO A 26 -11.24 6.80 -20.65
C PRO A 26 -12.69 7.26 -20.48
N ASP A 27 -13.61 6.37 -20.12
CA ASP A 27 -15.02 6.70 -19.91
C ASP A 27 -15.33 7.20 -18.49
N ARG A 28 -14.40 7.02 -17.56
CA ARG A 28 -14.55 7.33 -16.12
C ARG A 28 -13.77 8.58 -15.71
N VAL A 29 -12.63 8.83 -16.35
CA VAL A 29 -11.68 9.86 -15.90
C VAL A 29 -11.11 10.65 -17.06
N GLU A 30 -10.86 11.94 -16.81
CA GLU A 30 -10.07 12.85 -17.64
C GLU A 30 -8.89 13.35 -16.81
N VAL A 31 -7.67 13.15 -17.31
CA VAL A 31 -6.47 13.72 -16.69
C VAL A 31 -6.35 15.17 -17.15
N ALA A 32 -6.71 16.11 -16.27
CA ALA A 32 -6.67 17.54 -16.54
C ALA A 32 -5.23 18.03 -16.70
N CYS A 33 -4.32 17.57 -15.80
CA CYS A 33 -2.90 17.89 -15.92
C CYS A 33 -2.05 17.02 -15.00
N ALA A 34 -0.72 17.05 -15.22
CA ALA A 34 0.29 16.37 -14.42
C ALA A 34 1.39 17.36 -13.96
N PHE A 35 1.74 17.34 -12.69
CA PHE A 35 2.69 18.25 -12.07
C PHE A 35 3.88 17.54 -11.42
N SER A 36 5.05 18.13 -11.61
CA SER A 36 6.29 17.88 -10.85
C SER A 36 7.05 19.20 -10.73
N PRO A 37 7.80 19.47 -9.66
CA PRO A 37 8.66 20.65 -9.57
C PRO A 37 9.69 20.74 -10.71
N THR A 38 10.13 19.61 -11.25
CA THR A 38 11.12 19.53 -12.32
C THR A 38 10.47 19.66 -13.70
N ALA A 39 10.74 20.73 -14.45
CA ALA A 39 10.18 20.97 -15.80
C ALA A 39 10.46 19.80 -16.75
N ALA A 40 11.70 19.33 -16.82
CA ALA A 40 12.07 18.20 -17.69
C ALA A 40 11.26 16.93 -17.41
N ARG A 41 10.87 16.67 -16.14
CA ARG A 41 9.98 15.53 -15.82
C ARG A 41 8.57 15.75 -16.32
N ARG A 42 8.04 16.97 -16.24
CA ARG A 42 6.70 17.31 -16.78
C ARG A 42 6.65 17.12 -18.29
N GLU A 43 7.64 17.64 -18.99
CA GLU A 43 7.76 17.53 -20.45
C GLU A 43 7.89 16.08 -20.91
N ALA A 44 8.79 15.32 -20.29
CA ALA A 44 8.98 13.90 -20.60
C ALA A 44 7.71 13.07 -20.33
N PHE A 45 7.01 13.35 -19.25
CA PHE A 45 5.76 12.65 -18.91
C PHE A 45 4.64 13.01 -19.89
N ALA A 46 4.48 14.29 -20.24
CA ALA A 46 3.51 14.74 -21.23
C ALA A 46 3.77 14.14 -22.62
N ALA A 47 5.03 14.12 -23.04
CA ALA A 47 5.42 13.53 -24.32
C ALA A 47 5.16 12.01 -24.38
N ARG A 48 5.36 11.30 -23.23
CA ARG A 48 5.21 9.85 -23.15
C ARG A 48 3.75 9.39 -23.06
N HIS A 49 2.92 10.11 -22.29
CA HIS A 49 1.57 9.66 -21.94
C HIS A 49 0.46 10.53 -22.57
N GLY A 50 0.80 11.65 -23.21
CA GLY A 50 -0.18 12.56 -23.83
C GLY A 50 -1.01 13.36 -22.82
N PHE A 51 -0.68 13.33 -21.53
CA PHE A 51 -1.38 14.11 -20.51
C PHE A 51 -0.82 15.53 -20.44
N PRO A 52 -1.67 16.57 -20.31
CA PRO A 52 -1.20 17.96 -20.23
C PRO A 52 -0.26 18.17 -19.04
N ALA A 53 0.79 18.97 -19.22
CA ALA A 53 1.66 19.40 -18.13
C ALA A 53 1.07 20.63 -17.42
N CYS A 54 1.26 20.70 -16.09
CA CYS A 54 0.89 21.86 -15.28
C CYS A 54 2.15 22.51 -14.71
N GLU A 55 2.24 23.84 -14.73
CA GLU A 55 3.44 24.57 -14.31
C GLU A 55 3.57 24.68 -12.79
N SER A 56 2.45 24.74 -12.06
CA SER A 56 2.46 24.87 -10.61
C SER A 56 1.40 24.03 -9.93
N PHE A 57 1.64 23.68 -8.68
CA PHE A 57 0.66 22.99 -7.83
C PHE A 57 -0.52 23.90 -7.47
N GLU A 58 -0.27 25.20 -7.33
CA GLU A 58 -1.27 26.22 -7.03
C GLU A 58 -2.33 26.29 -8.13
N THR A 59 -1.95 26.11 -9.40
CA THR A 59 -2.90 26.05 -10.52
C THR A 59 -3.88 24.89 -10.34
N ILE A 60 -3.40 23.71 -9.91
CA ILE A 60 -4.25 22.56 -9.63
C ILE A 60 -5.24 22.87 -8.51
N LEU A 61 -4.76 23.50 -7.43
CA LEU A 61 -5.61 23.85 -6.28
C LEU A 61 -6.69 24.88 -6.64
N ALA A 62 -6.36 25.84 -7.50
CA ALA A 62 -7.26 26.92 -7.91
C ALA A 62 -8.32 26.47 -8.96
N ASP A 63 -8.04 25.45 -9.76
CA ASP A 63 -8.95 24.97 -10.80
C ASP A 63 -10.14 24.20 -10.18
N ARG A 64 -11.30 24.88 -10.14
CA ARG A 64 -12.54 24.29 -9.59
C ARG A 64 -13.09 23.12 -10.40
N SER A 65 -12.64 22.92 -11.63
CA SER A 65 -13.08 21.81 -12.48
C SER A 65 -12.36 20.50 -12.19
N ILE A 66 -11.26 20.53 -11.39
CA ILE A 66 -10.57 19.33 -10.92
C ILE A 66 -11.27 18.78 -9.69
N ASP A 67 -11.81 17.56 -9.78
CA ASP A 67 -12.50 16.86 -8.70
C ASP A 67 -11.54 16.27 -7.68
N ALA A 68 -10.45 15.65 -8.16
CA ALA A 68 -9.53 14.91 -7.32
C ALA A 68 -8.07 15.05 -7.76
N VAL A 69 -7.15 14.80 -6.82
CA VAL A 69 -5.70 14.78 -7.06
C VAL A 69 -5.14 13.39 -6.73
N ILE A 70 -4.40 12.81 -7.67
CA ILE A 70 -3.65 11.58 -7.48
C ILE A 70 -2.23 11.98 -7.06
N VAL A 71 -1.86 11.68 -5.82
CA VAL A 71 -0.60 12.11 -5.22
C VAL A 71 0.40 10.96 -5.23
N LEU A 72 1.49 11.13 -6.00
CA LEU A 72 2.56 10.16 -6.25
C LEU A 72 3.93 10.74 -5.83
N ALA A 73 3.91 11.77 -5.02
CA ALA A 73 5.10 12.47 -4.53
C ALA A 73 5.86 11.63 -3.48
N PRO A 74 7.08 12.02 -3.07
CA PRO A 74 7.78 11.35 -1.98
C PRO A 74 7.02 11.42 -0.65
N PRO A 75 7.07 10.35 0.20
CA PRO A 75 6.28 10.24 1.42
C PRO A 75 6.38 11.42 2.38
N ASN A 76 7.57 11.99 2.54
CA ASN A 76 7.81 13.14 3.43
C ASN A 76 7.11 14.44 3.00
N THR A 77 6.53 14.49 1.80
CA THR A 77 5.78 15.63 1.27
C THR A 77 4.26 15.41 1.28
N HIS A 78 3.80 14.19 1.59
CA HIS A 78 2.40 13.79 1.45
C HIS A 78 1.48 14.66 2.29
N ARG A 79 1.79 14.87 3.60
CA ARG A 79 0.92 15.65 4.49
C ARG A 79 0.65 17.04 3.93
N ASP A 80 1.67 17.73 3.47
CA ASP A 80 1.53 19.13 3.06
C ASP A 80 0.75 19.24 1.73
N ILE A 81 0.99 18.33 0.78
CA ILE A 81 0.24 18.24 -0.48
C ILE A 81 -1.22 17.89 -0.21
N VAL A 82 -1.48 16.80 0.54
CA VAL A 82 -2.84 16.31 0.82
C VAL A 82 -3.65 17.33 1.61
N THR A 83 -3.04 17.98 2.63
CA THR A 83 -3.72 19.00 3.42
C THR A 83 -4.07 20.22 2.56
N SER A 84 -3.21 20.60 1.61
CA SER A 84 -3.51 21.68 0.66
C SER A 84 -4.65 21.32 -0.28
N CYS A 85 -4.68 20.07 -0.79
CA CYS A 85 -5.79 19.55 -1.59
C CYS A 85 -7.09 19.57 -0.79
N ALA A 86 -7.07 19.10 0.47
CA ALA A 86 -8.25 19.08 1.34
C ALA A 86 -8.80 20.48 1.57
N ARG A 87 -7.94 21.47 1.87
CA ARG A 87 -8.36 22.89 2.00
C ARG A 87 -8.96 23.47 0.73
N ALA A 88 -8.52 23.01 -0.42
CA ALA A 88 -9.06 23.40 -1.73
C ALA A 88 -10.32 22.60 -2.14
N GLY A 89 -10.84 21.73 -1.27
CA GLY A 89 -12.01 20.90 -1.53
C GLY A 89 -11.77 19.78 -2.54
N LYS A 90 -10.50 19.37 -2.75
CA LYS A 90 -10.15 18.29 -3.69
C LYS A 90 -10.12 16.95 -2.97
N HIS A 91 -10.80 15.93 -3.53
CA HIS A 91 -10.62 14.56 -3.11
C HIS A 91 -9.19 14.09 -3.44
N VAL A 92 -8.67 13.10 -2.69
CA VAL A 92 -7.28 12.65 -2.87
C VAL A 92 -7.22 11.13 -2.97
N LEU A 93 -6.50 10.64 -3.99
CA LEU A 93 -5.98 9.27 -4.03
C LEU A 93 -4.47 9.35 -3.82
N LEU A 94 -3.99 8.77 -2.73
CA LEU A 94 -2.61 8.91 -2.27
C LEU A 94 -1.84 7.60 -2.43
N GLU A 95 -0.62 7.67 -2.98
CA GLU A 95 0.34 6.56 -2.93
C GLU A 95 0.79 6.28 -1.49
N LYS A 96 1.10 5.02 -1.27
CA LYS A 96 1.64 4.55 0.01
C LYS A 96 3.15 4.93 0.17
N PRO A 97 3.66 4.98 1.42
CA PRO A 97 2.90 5.01 2.67
C PRO A 97 2.13 6.32 2.83
N LEU A 98 1.20 6.40 3.80
CA LEU A 98 0.48 7.66 4.02
C LEU A 98 1.44 8.81 4.27
N GLU A 99 2.45 8.59 5.10
CA GLU A 99 3.46 9.56 5.53
C GLU A 99 4.67 8.84 6.14
N ILE A 100 5.71 9.58 6.45
CA ILE A 100 6.92 9.03 7.09
C ILE A 100 6.75 8.74 8.59
N THR A 101 5.71 9.28 9.24
CA THR A 101 5.37 8.97 10.64
C THR A 101 3.86 8.83 10.81
N THR A 102 3.44 7.97 11.74
CA THR A 102 2.01 7.77 12.04
C THR A 102 1.33 9.04 12.53
N ALA A 103 1.99 9.86 13.36
CA ALA A 103 1.41 11.12 13.84
C ALA A 103 1.13 12.11 12.70
N ARG A 104 2.02 12.20 11.69
CA ARG A 104 1.79 13.04 10.50
C ARG A 104 0.69 12.47 9.62
N ALA A 105 0.61 11.15 9.50
CA ALA A 105 -0.45 10.45 8.76
C ALA A 105 -1.82 10.68 9.43
N GLU A 106 -1.92 10.57 10.75
CA GLU A 106 -3.14 10.84 11.51
C GLU A 106 -3.63 12.28 11.34
N ALA A 107 -2.72 13.25 11.44
CA ALA A 107 -3.06 14.66 11.21
C ALA A 107 -3.56 14.92 9.78
N MET A 108 -2.98 14.25 8.79
CA MET A 108 -3.40 14.34 7.39
C MET A 108 -4.79 13.74 7.17
N VAL A 109 -5.06 12.56 7.73
CA VAL A 109 -6.38 11.90 7.65
C VAL A 109 -7.44 12.78 8.30
N ALA A 110 -7.18 13.30 9.52
CA ALA A 110 -8.08 14.20 10.22
C ALA A 110 -8.37 15.49 9.43
N ALA A 111 -7.37 16.04 8.72
CA ALA A 111 -7.56 17.22 7.89
C ALA A 111 -8.51 16.95 6.70
N CYS A 112 -8.42 15.78 6.06
CA CYS A 112 -9.33 15.38 4.98
C CYS A 112 -10.76 15.19 5.52
N GLU A 113 -10.91 14.53 6.67
CA GLU A 113 -12.21 14.34 7.32
C GLU A 113 -12.87 15.67 7.70
N ALA A 114 -12.10 16.58 8.30
CA ALA A 114 -12.60 17.91 8.67
C ALA A 114 -13.01 18.74 7.45
N ALA A 115 -12.36 18.57 6.32
CA ALA A 115 -12.70 19.23 5.06
C ALA A 115 -13.85 18.54 4.30
N GLY A 116 -14.31 17.37 4.73
CA GLY A 116 -15.34 16.58 4.04
C GLY A 116 -14.88 16.02 2.70
N VAL A 117 -13.57 15.84 2.50
CA VAL A 117 -13.03 15.28 1.26
C VAL A 117 -12.65 13.82 1.43
N THR A 118 -12.83 13.03 0.38
CA THR A 118 -12.47 11.61 0.36
C THR A 118 -10.96 11.46 0.22
N LEU A 119 -10.35 10.68 1.13
CA LEU A 119 -8.97 10.23 1.04
C LEU A 119 -8.93 8.71 0.82
N GLY A 120 -8.54 8.29 -0.38
CA GLY A 120 -8.25 6.89 -0.73
C GLY A 120 -6.74 6.64 -0.73
N ILE A 121 -6.33 5.41 -0.37
CA ILE A 121 -4.91 5.02 -0.33
C ILE A 121 -4.65 3.88 -1.29
N VAL A 122 -3.54 3.96 -2.03
CA VAL A 122 -3.13 2.92 -2.98
C VAL A 122 -2.38 1.81 -2.24
N LEU A 123 -3.14 0.83 -1.73
CA LEU A 123 -2.61 -0.44 -1.20
C LEU A 123 -3.12 -1.56 -2.09
N GLN A 124 -2.59 -1.61 -3.30
CA GLN A 124 -3.11 -2.36 -4.45
C GLN A 124 -3.13 -3.89 -4.26
N HIS A 125 -2.45 -4.44 -3.24
CA HIS A 125 -2.49 -5.89 -2.97
C HIS A 125 -3.90 -6.37 -2.61
N ARG A 126 -4.75 -5.53 -2.01
CA ARG A 126 -6.17 -5.85 -1.77
C ARG A 126 -7.00 -5.97 -3.04
N PHE A 127 -6.50 -5.51 -4.19
CA PHE A 127 -7.15 -5.58 -5.50
C PHE A 127 -6.56 -6.68 -6.40
N ARG A 128 -5.66 -7.52 -5.88
CA ARG A 128 -5.20 -8.72 -6.57
C ARG A 128 -6.37 -9.71 -6.65
N PRO A 129 -6.67 -10.32 -7.82
CA PRO A 129 -7.80 -11.25 -7.96
C PRO A 129 -7.79 -12.39 -6.95
N ALA A 130 -6.61 -12.94 -6.65
CA ALA A 130 -6.46 -13.98 -5.62
C ALA A 130 -6.83 -13.48 -4.22
N ALA A 131 -6.42 -12.27 -3.86
CA ALA A 131 -6.73 -11.68 -2.56
C ALA A 131 -8.24 -11.41 -2.42
N GLU A 132 -8.88 -10.87 -3.47
CA GLU A 132 -10.33 -10.64 -3.48
C GLU A 132 -11.13 -11.94 -3.36
N LYS A 133 -10.71 -12.96 -4.09
CA LYS A 133 -11.39 -14.26 -4.05
C LYS A 133 -11.24 -14.94 -2.68
N LEU A 134 -10.02 -14.92 -2.10
CA LEU A 134 -9.77 -15.45 -0.76
C LEU A 134 -10.56 -14.66 0.30
N ALA A 135 -10.59 -13.33 0.23
CA ALA A 135 -11.40 -12.49 1.12
C ALA A 135 -12.89 -12.85 1.03
N GLY A 136 -13.41 -13.12 -0.18
CA GLY A 136 -14.78 -13.60 -0.38
C GLY A 136 -15.07 -14.96 0.28
N ILE A 137 -14.13 -15.91 0.20
CA ILE A 137 -14.25 -17.22 0.85
C ILE A 137 -14.28 -17.08 2.37
N LEU A 138 -13.38 -16.24 2.93
CA LEU A 138 -13.35 -15.94 4.36
C LEU A 138 -14.65 -15.25 4.82
N ALA A 139 -15.15 -14.28 4.06
CA ALA A 139 -16.39 -13.57 4.39
C ALA A 139 -17.62 -14.46 4.38
N ARG A 140 -17.67 -15.51 3.54
CA ARG A 140 -18.72 -16.51 3.56
C ARG A 140 -18.61 -17.52 4.71
N GLY A 141 -17.55 -17.44 5.52
CA GLY A 141 -17.33 -18.32 6.68
C GLY A 141 -16.93 -19.75 6.34
N GLU A 142 -16.60 -20.05 5.08
CA GLU A 142 -16.29 -21.42 4.62
C GLU A 142 -15.09 -22.02 5.36
N LEU A 143 -14.09 -21.21 5.69
CA LEU A 143 -12.90 -21.63 6.45
C LEU A 143 -13.10 -21.61 7.97
N GLY A 144 -14.19 -21.01 8.47
CA GLY A 144 -14.43 -20.84 9.90
C GLY A 144 -13.49 -19.81 10.54
N ALA A 145 -13.32 -19.89 11.86
CA ALA A 145 -12.48 -18.95 12.61
C ALA A 145 -11.00 -19.16 12.28
N ILE A 146 -10.26 -18.03 12.16
CA ILE A 146 -8.80 -18.03 12.00
C ILE A 146 -8.16 -18.26 13.36
N ALA A 147 -7.34 -19.30 13.48
CA ALA A 147 -6.57 -19.65 14.67
C ALA A 147 -5.10 -19.20 14.56
N GLY A 148 -4.56 -19.09 13.34
CA GLY A 148 -3.18 -18.68 13.12
C GLY A 148 -2.98 -17.96 11.78
N CYS A 149 -1.95 -17.10 11.75
CA CYS A 149 -1.54 -16.40 10.53
C CYS A 149 -0.02 -16.28 10.47
N SER A 150 0.58 -16.74 9.37
CA SER A 150 2.01 -16.53 9.09
C SER A 150 2.16 -15.62 7.88
N THR A 151 2.99 -14.59 8.01
CA THR A 151 3.25 -13.62 6.94
C THR A 151 4.74 -13.56 6.65
N THR A 152 5.11 -13.83 5.40
CA THR A 152 6.51 -13.86 4.94
C THR A 152 6.71 -12.87 3.81
N ILE A 153 7.67 -11.95 3.99
CA ILE A 153 8.02 -10.88 3.05
C ILE A 153 9.54 -10.96 2.83
N ARG A 154 9.99 -11.82 1.91
CA ARG A 154 11.41 -12.07 1.65
C ARG A 154 11.82 -11.52 0.30
N LEU A 155 12.07 -10.21 0.27
CA LEU A 155 12.45 -9.47 -0.92
C LEU A 155 13.98 -9.36 -1.03
N TRP A 156 14.44 -9.04 -2.21
CA TRP A 156 15.81 -8.66 -2.45
C TRP A 156 15.93 -7.23 -2.97
N ARG A 157 16.79 -6.46 -2.31
CA ARG A 157 17.26 -5.17 -2.80
C ARG A 157 18.78 -5.14 -2.72
N PRO A 158 19.49 -4.86 -3.83
CA PRO A 158 20.94 -4.71 -3.79
C PRO A 158 21.31 -3.41 -3.04
N GLN A 159 22.53 -3.31 -2.51
CA GLN A 159 23.00 -2.09 -1.86
C GLN A 159 22.84 -0.84 -2.72
N GLY A 160 23.06 -0.96 -4.06
CA GLY A 160 22.88 0.16 -4.99
C GLY A 160 21.48 0.79 -4.99
N TYR A 161 20.46 0.04 -4.57
CA TYR A 161 19.12 0.61 -4.35
C TYR A 161 19.10 1.61 -3.18
N TYR A 162 19.85 1.33 -2.12
CA TYR A 162 19.95 2.17 -0.93
C TYR A 162 21.00 3.28 -1.07
N ASP A 163 21.90 3.18 -2.05
CA ASP A 163 22.89 4.22 -2.36
C ASP A 163 22.26 5.42 -3.11
N GLU A 164 21.00 5.30 -3.58
CA GLU A 164 20.25 6.46 -4.10
C GLU A 164 20.03 7.51 -3.00
N PRO A 165 20.16 8.81 -3.30
CA PRO A 165 20.06 9.88 -2.30
C PRO A 165 18.80 9.81 -1.43
N GLY A 166 19.00 9.64 -0.13
CA GLY A 166 17.95 9.61 0.89
C GLY A 166 17.20 8.29 1.03
N ARG A 167 17.46 7.28 0.20
CA ARG A 167 16.83 5.95 0.39
C ARG A 167 17.34 5.28 1.67
N GLY A 168 16.43 4.57 2.33
CA GLY A 168 16.73 3.91 3.59
C GLY A 168 16.99 4.85 4.77
N THR A 169 16.56 6.12 4.66
CA THR A 169 16.66 7.10 5.75
C THR A 169 15.29 7.41 6.34
N LEU A 170 15.26 7.74 7.64
CA LEU A 170 14.05 8.20 8.32
C LEU A 170 13.52 9.50 7.75
N ALA A 171 14.42 10.39 7.31
CA ALA A 171 14.05 11.72 6.81
C ALA A 171 13.26 11.70 5.50
N ARG A 172 13.53 10.74 4.60
CA ARG A 172 12.86 10.62 3.30
C ARG A 172 11.80 9.53 3.28
N ASP A 173 12.18 8.32 3.72
CA ASP A 173 11.38 7.12 3.56
C ASP A 173 10.57 6.80 4.84
N GLY A 174 10.97 7.32 6.00
CA GLY A 174 10.29 7.17 7.29
C GLY A 174 10.50 5.81 7.96
N GLY A 175 10.97 4.80 7.23
CA GLY A 175 11.18 3.43 7.71
C GLY A 175 11.88 2.56 6.68
N GLY A 176 12.13 1.32 7.05
CA GLY A 176 12.78 0.32 6.21
C GLY A 176 11.81 -0.63 5.52
N VAL A 177 12.11 -1.94 5.58
CA VAL A 177 11.34 -2.97 4.88
C VAL A 177 9.85 -2.95 5.21
N LEU A 178 9.48 -2.66 6.45
CA LEU A 178 8.07 -2.68 6.86
C LEU A 178 7.26 -1.58 6.20
N LEU A 179 7.78 -0.34 6.17
CA LEU A 179 7.04 0.83 5.69
C LEU A 179 7.15 1.01 4.17
N THR A 180 8.31 0.70 3.59
CA THR A 180 8.56 1.00 2.17
C THR A 180 8.12 -0.12 1.24
N GLN A 181 8.34 -1.39 1.60
CA GLN A 181 8.00 -2.56 0.78
C GLN A 181 6.89 -3.40 1.42
N GLY A 182 7.05 -3.81 2.65
CA GLY A 182 6.18 -4.74 3.36
C GLY A 182 4.78 -4.25 3.66
N ILE A 183 4.56 -2.93 3.65
CA ILE A 183 3.28 -2.32 4.01
C ILE A 183 2.09 -2.90 3.23
N HIS A 184 2.28 -3.25 1.95
CA HIS A 184 1.23 -3.85 1.13
C HIS A 184 0.77 -5.20 1.65
N THR A 185 1.72 -6.06 2.04
CA THR A 185 1.45 -7.40 2.55
C THR A 185 0.96 -7.35 3.98
N LEU A 186 1.47 -6.42 4.81
CA LEU A 186 0.96 -6.18 6.16
C LEU A 186 -0.49 -5.67 6.13
N ASP A 187 -0.81 -4.75 5.24
CA ASP A 187 -2.17 -4.27 5.03
C ASP A 187 -3.11 -5.39 4.56
N LEU A 188 -2.66 -6.21 3.60
CA LEU A 188 -3.42 -7.36 3.14
C LEU A 188 -3.62 -8.39 4.26
N MET A 189 -2.59 -8.70 5.04
CA MET A 189 -2.69 -9.57 6.24
C MET A 189 -3.75 -9.04 7.21
N LEU A 190 -3.70 -7.75 7.56
CA LEU A 190 -4.70 -7.13 8.44
C LEU A 190 -6.11 -7.21 7.87
N SER A 191 -6.27 -7.09 6.56
CA SER A 191 -7.58 -7.17 5.91
C SER A 191 -8.17 -8.58 5.89
N LEU A 192 -7.32 -9.62 5.87
CA LEU A 192 -7.74 -11.03 5.83
C LEU A 192 -7.87 -11.63 7.24
N ALA A 193 -6.89 -11.38 8.12
CA ALA A 193 -6.82 -12.00 9.45
C ALA A 193 -7.37 -11.13 10.58
N GLY A 194 -7.66 -9.85 10.30
CA GLY A 194 -8.12 -8.90 11.30
C GLY A 194 -6.99 -8.11 11.97
N PRO A 195 -7.32 -7.21 12.92
CA PRO A 195 -6.36 -6.35 13.58
C PRO A 195 -5.46 -7.12 14.56
N VAL A 196 -4.18 -6.70 14.63
CA VAL A 196 -3.20 -7.19 15.60
C VAL A 196 -3.33 -6.38 16.89
N ALA A 197 -3.41 -7.08 18.03
CA ALA A 197 -3.48 -6.47 19.36
C ALA A 197 -2.11 -6.23 20.00
N GLU A 198 -1.15 -7.14 19.76
CA GLU A 198 0.12 -7.15 20.46
C GLU A 198 1.21 -7.78 19.57
N VAL A 199 2.42 -7.26 19.67
CA VAL A 199 3.59 -7.77 18.96
C VAL A 199 4.80 -7.92 19.87
N ARG A 200 5.67 -8.91 19.57
CA ARG A 200 6.98 -9.09 20.21
C ARG A 200 7.98 -9.60 19.17
N GLY A 201 9.16 -9.00 19.08
CA GLY A 201 10.13 -9.44 18.07
C GLY A 201 11.39 -8.62 18.02
N PHE A 202 12.11 -8.81 16.92
CA PHE A 202 13.37 -8.13 16.60
C PHE A 202 13.22 -7.36 15.28
N ALA A 203 13.79 -6.17 15.23
CA ALA A 203 13.94 -5.37 14.02
C ALA A 203 15.37 -4.81 13.99
N ALA A 204 16.07 -4.99 12.89
CA ALA A 204 17.46 -4.56 12.77
C ALA A 204 17.83 -4.24 11.31
N THR A 205 18.91 -3.49 11.15
CA THR A 205 19.63 -3.42 9.87
C THR A 205 20.66 -4.53 9.85
N SER A 206 20.57 -5.43 8.86
CA SER A 206 21.51 -6.54 8.72
C SER A 206 22.89 -6.03 8.27
N PRO A 207 23.98 -6.82 8.44
CA PRO A 207 25.28 -6.45 7.92
C PRO A 207 25.38 -6.46 6.38
N LEU A 208 24.31 -6.83 5.67
CA LEU A 208 24.25 -6.89 4.21
C LEU A 208 23.95 -5.52 3.59
N HIS A 209 23.34 -4.58 4.36
CA HIS A 209 23.02 -3.24 3.88
C HIS A 209 23.63 -2.15 4.77
N ARG A 210 23.99 -1.05 4.12
CA ARG A 210 24.34 0.22 4.77
C ARG A 210 23.17 1.17 4.61
N MET A 211 22.31 1.24 5.63
CA MET A 211 21.13 2.11 5.68
C MET A 211 20.78 2.44 7.14
N GLU A 212 19.98 3.47 7.35
CA GLU A 212 19.60 3.94 8.68
C GLU A 212 18.44 3.09 9.28
N THR A 213 17.55 2.59 8.42
CA THR A 213 16.32 1.92 8.81
C THR A 213 16.47 0.39 8.77
N GLU A 214 15.47 -0.33 9.29
CA GLU A 214 15.49 -1.79 9.34
C GLU A 214 15.33 -2.41 7.94
N ASP A 215 16.11 -3.46 7.67
CA ASP A 215 15.96 -4.33 6.49
C ASP A 215 15.57 -5.76 6.87
N MET A 216 15.45 -6.06 8.18
CA MET A 216 15.11 -7.38 8.70
C MET A 216 14.23 -7.27 9.94
N VAL A 217 13.12 -8.01 9.96
CA VAL A 217 12.18 -8.09 11.08
C VAL A 217 11.71 -9.53 11.27
N ALA A 218 11.74 -10.02 12.51
CA ALA A 218 11.20 -11.31 12.92
C ALA A 218 10.35 -11.11 14.17
N ALA A 219 9.03 -11.31 14.08
CA ALA A 219 8.11 -11.01 15.18
C ALA A 219 6.99 -12.04 15.33
N GLY A 220 6.63 -12.36 16.58
CA GLY A 220 5.37 -12.98 16.94
C GLY A 220 4.29 -11.93 17.15
N VAL A 221 3.06 -12.23 16.75
CA VAL A 221 1.91 -11.34 16.87
C VAL A 221 0.73 -12.07 17.51
N ARG A 222 -0.12 -11.33 18.22
CA ARG A 222 -1.43 -11.77 18.69
C ARG A 222 -2.48 -10.86 18.08
N PHE A 223 -3.44 -11.46 17.38
CA PHE A 223 -4.58 -10.76 16.82
C PHE A 223 -5.63 -10.44 17.89
N GLU A 224 -6.50 -9.45 17.66
CA GLU A 224 -7.60 -9.13 18.57
C GLU A 224 -8.58 -10.31 18.74
N SER A 225 -8.70 -11.18 17.74
CA SER A 225 -9.48 -12.43 17.79
C SER A 225 -8.89 -13.48 18.75
N GLY A 226 -7.66 -13.30 19.23
CA GLY A 226 -6.90 -14.27 19.99
C GLY A 226 -6.02 -15.20 19.12
N ALA A 227 -6.14 -15.18 17.82
CA ALA A 227 -5.27 -15.91 16.91
C ALA A 227 -3.81 -15.50 17.10
N LEU A 228 -2.89 -16.45 16.91
CA LEU A 228 -1.44 -16.19 16.97
C LEU A 228 -0.84 -16.13 15.57
N GLY A 229 0.24 -15.41 15.41
CA GLY A 229 0.91 -15.33 14.13
C GLY A 229 2.36 -14.93 14.19
N VAL A 230 2.99 -14.93 13.01
CA VAL A 230 4.37 -14.49 12.83
C VAL A 230 4.46 -13.54 11.63
N ILE A 231 5.37 -12.58 11.72
CA ILE A 231 5.79 -11.71 10.64
C ILE A 231 7.29 -11.88 10.46
N ASP A 232 7.70 -12.28 9.26
CA ASP A 232 9.09 -12.43 8.83
C ASP A 232 9.28 -11.55 7.59
N ALA A 233 10.00 -10.43 7.73
CA ALA A 233 10.17 -9.45 6.66
C ALA A 233 11.64 -9.07 6.48
N THR A 234 12.12 -9.10 5.22
CA THR A 234 13.47 -8.64 4.89
C THR A 234 13.58 -8.19 3.43
N THR A 235 14.51 -7.29 3.15
CA THR A 235 14.97 -6.95 1.80
C THR A 235 16.34 -7.55 1.47
N ALA A 236 16.87 -8.43 2.32
CA ALA A 236 18.19 -9.06 2.18
C ALA A 236 18.11 -10.52 1.68
N ALA A 237 16.95 -11.02 1.27
CA ALA A 237 16.78 -12.41 0.84
C ALA A 237 16.97 -12.58 -0.67
N TYR A 238 18.21 -12.77 -1.12
CA TYR A 238 18.50 -13.04 -2.53
C TYR A 238 17.96 -14.43 -2.99
N PRO A 239 17.36 -14.56 -4.18
CA PRO A 239 17.14 -13.55 -5.23
C PRO A 239 15.83 -12.76 -5.06
N GLY A 240 15.10 -12.92 -3.99
CA GLY A 240 13.74 -12.50 -3.72
C GLY A 240 12.75 -13.66 -3.91
N PHE A 241 11.68 -13.63 -3.13
CA PHE A 241 10.65 -14.67 -3.13
C PHE A 241 9.27 -14.03 -3.14
N PRO A 242 8.25 -14.72 -3.68
CA PRO A 242 6.87 -14.27 -3.56
C PRO A 242 6.48 -14.06 -2.09
N GLU A 243 5.80 -12.95 -1.83
CA GLU A 243 5.22 -12.70 -0.51
C GLU A 243 4.14 -13.73 -0.21
N LYS A 244 4.03 -14.14 1.06
CA LYS A 244 3.13 -15.21 1.44
C LYS A 244 2.35 -14.86 2.72
N ILE A 245 1.05 -15.17 2.73
CA ILE A 245 0.17 -15.15 3.88
C ILE A 245 -0.46 -16.53 4.01
N GLU A 246 -0.23 -17.20 5.14
CA GLU A 246 -0.81 -18.50 5.47
C GLU A 246 -1.82 -18.31 6.60
N LEU A 247 -3.05 -18.80 6.41
CA LEU A 247 -4.12 -18.73 7.39
C LEU A 247 -4.46 -20.15 7.84
N ILE A 248 -4.25 -20.44 9.11
CA ILE A 248 -4.68 -21.68 9.77
C ILE A 248 -6.08 -21.41 10.32
N CYS A 249 -7.08 -22.11 9.77
CA CYS A 249 -8.47 -21.87 10.06
C CYS A 249 -9.14 -23.13 10.63
N GLN A 250 -10.31 -22.96 11.25
CA GLN A 250 -11.07 -24.03 11.85
C GLN A 250 -11.41 -25.18 10.89
N ASN A 251 -11.68 -24.86 9.62
CA ASN A 251 -12.15 -25.83 8.61
C ASN A 251 -11.09 -26.15 7.54
N GLY A 252 -9.87 -25.60 7.66
CA GLY A 252 -8.82 -25.81 6.67
C GLY A 252 -7.68 -24.81 6.78
N THR A 253 -6.78 -24.85 5.80
CA THR A 253 -5.65 -23.93 5.71
C THR A 253 -5.64 -23.27 4.33
N ALA A 254 -5.49 -21.95 4.30
CA ALA A 254 -5.31 -21.18 3.07
C ALA A 254 -3.89 -20.62 3.00
N VAL A 255 -3.27 -20.74 1.83
CA VAL A 255 -1.96 -20.17 1.52
C VAL A 255 -2.11 -19.24 0.33
N LEU A 256 -2.01 -17.94 0.56
CA LEU A 256 -1.90 -16.93 -0.48
C LEU A 256 -0.41 -16.69 -0.74
N SER A 257 0.04 -16.88 -1.99
CA SER A 257 1.44 -16.70 -2.36
C SER A 257 1.55 -15.98 -3.71
N GLY A 258 2.26 -14.87 -3.73
CA GLY A 258 2.35 -14.02 -4.91
C GLY A 258 0.97 -13.58 -5.40
N THR A 259 0.58 -14.09 -6.57
CA THR A 259 -0.70 -13.75 -7.24
C THR A 259 -1.73 -14.88 -7.20
N GLY A 260 -1.45 -16.00 -6.51
CA GLY A 260 -2.32 -17.17 -6.41
C GLY A 260 -2.60 -17.60 -4.96
N PHE A 261 -3.53 -18.54 -4.78
CA PHE A 261 -3.73 -19.22 -3.50
C PHE A 261 -4.03 -20.70 -3.66
N ASP A 262 -3.74 -21.46 -2.60
CA ASP A 262 -4.18 -22.83 -2.38
C ASP A 262 -4.94 -22.92 -1.05
N ILE A 263 -6.09 -23.61 -1.06
CA ILE A 263 -6.88 -23.94 0.14
C ILE A 263 -7.01 -25.46 0.24
N ALA A 264 -6.68 -26.01 1.43
CA ALA A 264 -6.98 -27.40 1.78
C ALA A 264 -7.99 -27.41 2.92
N PHE A 265 -9.21 -27.95 2.67
CA PHE A 265 -10.25 -28.10 3.67
C PHE A 265 -10.10 -29.43 4.42
N HIS A 266 -10.54 -29.48 5.68
CA HIS A 266 -10.50 -30.70 6.51
C HIS A 266 -11.41 -31.83 5.98
N ASP A 267 -12.43 -31.48 5.17
CA ASP A 267 -13.30 -32.45 4.49
C ASP A 267 -12.68 -33.08 3.23
N GLY A 268 -11.42 -32.73 2.92
CA GLY A 268 -10.67 -33.23 1.76
C GLY A 268 -10.82 -32.39 0.49
N ARG A 269 -11.70 -31.40 0.45
CA ARG A 269 -11.81 -30.46 -0.67
C ARG A 269 -10.52 -29.64 -0.79
N ARG A 270 -10.19 -29.27 -2.03
CA ARG A 270 -9.12 -28.33 -2.34
C ARG A 270 -9.61 -27.26 -3.29
N GLU A 271 -9.20 -26.04 -3.06
CA GLU A 271 -9.44 -24.93 -3.97
C GLU A 271 -8.13 -24.24 -4.31
N ARG A 272 -7.88 -24.05 -5.60
CA ARG A 272 -6.70 -23.38 -6.09
C ARG A 272 -7.11 -22.26 -7.02
N PHE A 273 -6.47 -21.11 -6.87
CA PHE A 273 -6.49 -20.02 -7.82
C PHE A 273 -5.05 -19.71 -8.23
N ALA A 274 -4.72 -19.98 -9.50
CA ALA A 274 -3.45 -19.60 -10.09
C ALA A 274 -3.78 -18.69 -11.28
N PRO A 275 -3.41 -17.41 -11.26
CA PRO A 275 -3.51 -16.55 -12.43
C PRO A 275 -2.53 -17.06 -13.50
N LEU A 276 -2.89 -16.81 -14.76
CA LEU A 276 -1.99 -17.01 -15.89
C LEU A 276 -0.64 -16.34 -15.59
N ASP A 277 0.46 -17.04 -15.90
CA ASP A 277 1.85 -16.65 -15.64
C ASP A 277 2.07 -15.13 -15.77
N THR A 278 2.19 -14.45 -14.65
CA THR A 278 2.72 -13.11 -14.59
C THR A 278 4.22 -13.22 -14.32
N ALA A 279 5.01 -13.15 -15.38
CA ALA A 279 6.45 -12.99 -15.25
C ALA A 279 6.73 -11.77 -14.34
N GLY A 280 7.45 -11.97 -13.24
CA GLY A 280 7.90 -10.85 -12.41
C GLY A 280 7.64 -10.90 -10.91
N ASP A 281 7.01 -11.94 -10.37
CA ASP A 281 6.64 -12.00 -8.93
C ASP A 281 7.79 -12.48 -8.01
N THR A 282 9.03 -12.31 -8.41
CA THR A 282 10.20 -12.68 -7.59
C THR A 282 10.60 -11.60 -6.57
N GLY A 283 9.95 -10.42 -6.58
CA GLY A 283 10.32 -9.30 -5.71
C GLY A 283 11.68 -8.66 -6.04
N ALA A 284 12.38 -9.11 -7.08
CA ALA A 284 13.68 -8.59 -7.47
C ALA A 284 13.58 -7.24 -8.21
N ASP A 285 12.58 -7.08 -9.09
CA ASP A 285 12.29 -5.80 -9.74
C ASP A 285 11.10 -5.11 -9.05
N PRO A 286 11.32 -3.95 -8.40
CA PRO A 286 10.26 -3.22 -7.70
C PRO A 286 9.09 -2.79 -8.59
N MET A 287 9.28 -2.78 -9.93
CA MET A 287 8.28 -2.30 -10.88
C MET A 287 7.71 -3.41 -11.79
N ALA A 288 8.16 -4.67 -11.62
CA ALA A 288 7.70 -5.81 -12.42
C ALA A 288 6.33 -6.33 -11.92
N PHE A 289 5.31 -5.49 -11.95
CA PHE A 289 3.93 -5.87 -11.66
C PHE A 289 2.95 -5.25 -12.67
N PRO A 290 1.80 -5.91 -12.93
CA PRO A 290 0.80 -5.39 -13.85
C PRO A 290 0.14 -4.12 -13.28
N HIS A 291 -0.20 -3.17 -14.14
CA HIS A 291 -0.89 -1.95 -13.71
C HIS A 291 -2.37 -2.16 -13.37
N ASP A 292 -2.94 -3.33 -13.66
CA ASP A 292 -4.33 -3.68 -13.41
C ASP A 292 -4.77 -3.49 -11.95
N TRP A 293 -3.88 -3.78 -11.00
CA TRP A 293 -4.20 -3.62 -9.57
C TRP A 293 -4.33 -2.14 -9.19
N HIS A 294 -3.49 -1.27 -9.77
CA HIS A 294 -3.59 0.17 -9.60
C HIS A 294 -4.84 0.70 -10.32
N ARG A 295 -5.14 0.18 -11.54
CA ARG A 295 -6.37 0.50 -12.24
C ARG A 295 -7.60 0.16 -11.40
N SER A 296 -7.63 -1.00 -10.74
CA SER A 296 -8.72 -1.40 -9.86
C SER A 296 -8.85 -0.50 -8.63
N ALA A 297 -7.73 -0.07 -8.03
CA ALA A 297 -7.73 0.89 -6.91
C ALA A 297 -8.24 2.27 -7.35
N ILE A 298 -7.82 2.76 -8.52
CA ILE A 298 -8.33 4.01 -9.10
C ILE A 298 -9.82 3.89 -9.41
N ALA A 299 -10.26 2.78 -10.00
CA ALA A 299 -11.66 2.54 -10.34
C ALA A 299 -12.55 2.50 -9.10
N ASP A 300 -12.11 1.87 -7.99
CA ASP A 300 -12.82 1.88 -6.71
C ASP A 300 -12.93 3.28 -6.14
N PHE A 301 -11.83 4.05 -6.16
CA PHE A 301 -11.83 5.44 -5.69
C PHE A 301 -12.80 6.31 -6.48
N LEU A 302 -12.77 6.24 -7.81
CA LEU A 302 -13.71 6.97 -8.67
C LEU A 302 -15.16 6.54 -8.41
N GLY A 303 -15.41 5.23 -8.25
CA GLY A 303 -16.72 4.69 -7.88
C GLY A 303 -17.20 5.19 -6.52
N ALA A 304 -16.29 5.27 -5.55
CA ALA A 304 -16.59 5.80 -4.23
C ALA A 304 -17.05 7.27 -4.28
N LEU A 305 -16.42 8.09 -5.12
CA LEU A 305 -16.84 9.47 -5.36
C LEU A 305 -18.21 9.56 -6.05
N ASP A 306 -18.47 8.71 -7.04
CA ASP A 306 -19.72 8.70 -7.80
C ASP A 306 -20.92 8.25 -6.94
N GLU A 307 -20.68 7.28 -6.06
CA GLU A 307 -21.68 6.64 -5.21
C GLU A 307 -21.78 7.29 -3.81
N ASN A 308 -20.95 8.31 -3.55
CA ASN A 308 -20.85 8.97 -2.24
C ASN A 308 -20.65 7.97 -1.08
N ARG A 309 -19.77 6.99 -1.28
CA ARG A 309 -19.36 6.01 -0.28
C ARG A 309 -17.86 6.14 0.05
N PRO A 310 -17.38 5.56 1.15
CA PRO A 310 -15.95 5.47 1.36
C PRO A 310 -15.31 4.54 0.30
N PRO A 311 -14.06 4.83 -0.13
CA PRO A 311 -13.26 3.90 -0.90
C PRO A 311 -12.92 2.67 -0.06
N ARG A 312 -12.61 1.55 -0.71
CA ARG A 312 -12.24 0.30 -0.03
C ARG A 312 -11.08 0.46 0.95
N ILE A 313 -10.14 1.35 0.64
CA ILE A 313 -9.01 1.66 1.50
C ILE A 313 -9.02 3.15 1.80
N THR A 314 -9.60 3.50 2.94
CA THR A 314 -9.60 4.87 3.47
C THR A 314 -8.28 5.19 4.18
N GLY A 315 -8.06 6.47 4.49
CA GLY A 315 -6.93 6.86 5.35
C GLY A 315 -6.95 6.14 6.71
N ARG A 316 -8.14 5.97 7.32
CA ARG A 316 -8.29 5.23 8.59
C ARG A 316 -7.89 3.75 8.46
N GLU A 317 -8.29 3.10 7.38
CA GLU A 317 -7.88 1.71 7.13
C GLU A 317 -6.37 1.58 6.99
N ALA A 318 -5.74 2.46 6.21
CA ALA A 318 -4.29 2.42 6.00
C ALA A 318 -3.48 2.76 7.26
N LEU A 319 -4.02 3.57 8.19
CA LEU A 319 -3.40 3.83 9.51
C LEU A 319 -3.20 2.56 10.34
N LYS A 320 -4.01 1.51 10.15
CA LYS A 320 -3.84 0.23 10.86
C LYS A 320 -2.47 -0.39 10.57
N ALA A 321 -2.04 -0.35 9.31
CA ALA A 321 -0.70 -0.84 8.92
C ALA A 321 0.42 0.02 9.53
N HIS A 322 0.27 1.34 9.55
CA HIS A 322 1.24 2.24 10.19
C HIS A 322 1.40 1.94 11.68
N ARG A 323 0.30 1.79 12.42
CA ARG A 323 0.33 1.48 13.85
C ARG A 323 0.94 0.11 14.15
N LEU A 324 0.68 -0.89 13.30
CA LEU A 324 1.35 -2.18 13.40
C LEU A 324 2.86 -2.04 13.18
N ILE A 325 3.28 -1.27 12.19
CA ILE A 325 4.71 -1.01 11.90
C ILE A 325 5.38 -0.32 13.07
N ASP A 326 4.76 0.73 13.64
CA ASP A 326 5.28 1.43 14.83
C ASP A 326 5.49 0.45 16.00
N ALA A 327 4.51 -0.43 16.25
CA ALA A 327 4.60 -1.41 17.33
C ALA A 327 5.71 -2.45 17.08
N LEU A 328 5.88 -2.93 15.83
CA LEU A 328 6.96 -3.84 15.45
C LEU A 328 8.34 -3.21 15.66
N ILE A 329 8.52 -1.96 15.24
CA ILE A 329 9.78 -1.20 15.43
C ILE A 329 10.03 -0.96 16.92
N ALA A 330 9.00 -0.59 17.70
CA ALA A 330 9.12 -0.38 19.12
C ALA A 330 9.48 -1.68 19.87
N ALA A 331 8.86 -2.81 19.50
CA ALA A 331 9.18 -4.14 20.07
C ALA A 331 10.63 -4.54 19.75
N GLY A 332 11.07 -4.32 18.50
CA GLY A 332 12.46 -4.59 18.10
C GLY A 332 13.50 -3.76 18.88
N ARG A 333 13.15 -2.53 19.22
CA ARG A 333 14.01 -1.61 19.97
C ARG A 333 14.07 -1.92 21.47
N THR A 334 12.94 -2.30 22.07
CA THR A 334 12.81 -2.49 23.51
C THR A 334 13.01 -3.94 23.97
N GLY A 335 12.87 -4.90 23.06
CA GLY A 335 12.83 -6.35 23.40
C GLY A 335 11.57 -6.75 24.17
N ALA A 336 10.64 -5.82 24.38
CA ALA A 336 9.40 -6.04 25.14
C ALA A 336 8.22 -6.33 24.20
N SER A 337 7.14 -6.82 24.79
CA SER A 337 5.83 -6.88 24.13
C SER A 337 5.26 -5.47 24.01
N VAL A 338 4.70 -5.15 22.86
CA VAL A 338 4.13 -3.83 22.54
C VAL A 338 2.70 -4.01 22.06
N ALA A 339 1.77 -3.30 22.69
CA ALA A 339 0.39 -3.23 22.22
C ALA A 339 0.31 -2.37 20.95
N VAL A 340 -0.47 -2.82 19.98
CA VAL A 340 -0.75 -2.03 18.77
C VAL A 340 -1.84 -1.01 19.10
N ALA A 341 -1.60 0.27 18.78
CA ALA A 341 -2.57 1.32 19.04
C ALA A 341 -3.86 1.08 18.24
N LYS A 342 -5.02 1.23 18.89
CA LYS A 342 -6.33 1.11 18.23
C LYS A 342 -6.62 2.27 17.30
N ALA A 343 -7.45 2.01 16.28
CA ALA A 343 -7.86 3.00 15.29
C ALA A 343 -8.76 4.11 15.89
#